data_8cb63c77b13111dd14669a0c8acbb844
#
_entry.id   8cb63c77b13111dd14669a0c8acbb844
#
_cell.length_a   1.000
_cell.length_b   1.000
_cell.length_c   1.000
_cell.angle_alpha   90.00
_cell.angle_beta   90.00
_cell.angle_gamma   90.00
#
_symmetry.space_group_name_H-M   'P 1'
#
loop_
_entity.id
_entity.type
_entity.pdbx_description
1 polymer ?
#
loop_
_entity_poly.entity_id
_entity_poly.type
_entity_poly.pdbx_seq_one_letter_code
_entity_poly.pdbx_strand_id
1 'polypeptide(L)'
;MFYRENGQFKTSYRKDQQIFPITQDRWMILILVAFAFIGIPVMVDEYLYRAILIPFLILSLAALGVNILVGYCGQISLGSGAFMAVGAYMAYNTYIRIDGMPLILALLSGGFFATLVGIVFGIPSLRVKGLYLAVATLAAQFFCDWSFLRLGWFTNYNASGSVSVSNLQVMGLSIASPVEKYLFCLCFVVVFGLLAKNLVRSAIGREWMAIRDMDVAAAVIGIRPVYAKLSAFAVSSFIVGVAGGLWGFVHLGSWEPAAFSIDRSFQLLFMVIIGGMGSIMGSFFGAAFIVILPIVLSQVLPAMGHLLGITISTAAVAHVESMIFGALIVWFLIVEPHGLAKLWSIAKQKLRLWPFPH
;
A
#
# COMPACT_ATOMS: atom_id res chain seq x y z
N MET A 1 -32.53 -9.99 8.60
CA MET A 1 -31.82 -9.21 7.55
C MET A 1 -30.64 -8.54 8.21
N PHE A 2 -29.42 -9.06 8.00
CA PHE A 2 -28.21 -8.51 8.61
C PHE A 2 -27.70 -7.25 7.91
N TYR A 3 -28.06 -7.01 6.66
CA TYR A 3 -27.64 -5.84 5.90
C TYR A 3 -28.81 -5.26 5.11
N ARG A 4 -29.28 -4.08 5.49
CA ARG A 4 -30.40 -3.40 4.81
C ARG A 4 -29.87 -2.19 4.01
N GLU A 5 -29.79 -2.33 2.70
CA GLU A 5 -29.73 -1.17 1.80
C GLU A 5 -31.13 -0.67 1.41
N ASN A 6 -32.11 -1.57 1.41
CA ASN A 6 -33.49 -1.23 1.09
C ASN A 6 -34.10 -0.30 2.16
N GLY A 7 -34.72 0.80 1.72
CA GLY A 7 -35.31 1.81 2.59
C GLY A 7 -34.36 2.96 2.97
N GLN A 8 -33.14 3.00 2.46
CA GLN A 8 -32.25 4.17 2.60
C GLN A 8 -32.49 5.18 1.49
N PHE A 9 -33.53 5.98 1.68
CA PHE A 9 -33.92 7.03 0.76
C PHE A 9 -33.11 8.31 1.00
N LYS A 10 -32.49 8.84 -0.05
CA LYS A 10 -31.69 10.07 -0.01
C LYS A 10 -32.43 11.18 -0.76
N THR A 11 -32.80 12.26 -0.06
CA THR A 11 -33.54 13.40 -0.63
C THR A 11 -32.67 14.53 -1.14
N SER A 12 -31.35 14.47 -0.92
CA SER A 12 -30.43 15.52 -1.36
C SER A 12 -29.10 14.95 -1.82
N TYR A 13 -28.52 15.53 -2.88
CA TYR A 13 -27.19 15.20 -3.40
C TYR A 13 -26.11 15.22 -2.30
N ARG A 14 -26.18 16.16 -1.36
CA ARG A 14 -25.23 16.25 -0.26
C ARG A 14 -25.25 15.04 0.67
N LYS A 15 -26.42 14.40 0.88
CA LYS A 15 -26.53 13.16 1.66
C LYS A 15 -26.06 11.95 0.87
N ASP A 16 -26.23 11.95 -0.44
CA ASP A 16 -25.77 10.88 -1.32
C ASP A 16 -24.27 10.90 -1.52
N GLN A 17 -23.67 12.08 -1.52
CA GLN A 17 -22.22 12.29 -1.62
C GLN A 17 -21.44 12.03 -0.32
N GLN A 18 -22.06 11.51 0.75
CA GLN A 18 -21.33 11.17 1.98
C GLN A 18 -20.35 10.04 1.74
N ILE A 19 -19.19 10.05 2.44
CA ILE A 19 -18.13 9.04 2.33
C ILE A 19 -18.67 7.63 2.60
N PHE A 20 -19.59 7.51 3.54
CA PHE A 20 -20.31 6.28 3.89
C PHE A 20 -21.82 6.57 3.82
N PRO A 21 -22.46 6.32 2.67
CA PRO A 21 -23.88 6.66 2.48
C PRO A 21 -24.80 5.74 3.31
N ILE A 22 -24.38 4.53 3.64
CA ILE A 22 -25.15 3.55 4.38
C ILE A 22 -24.77 3.60 5.87
N THR A 23 -25.75 3.75 6.73
CA THR A 23 -25.53 3.87 8.19
C THR A 23 -24.86 2.61 8.77
N GLN A 24 -25.19 1.43 8.27
CA GLN A 24 -24.57 0.17 8.72
C GLN A 24 -23.08 0.10 8.37
N ASP A 25 -22.69 0.51 7.15
CA ASP A 25 -21.28 0.56 6.75
C ASP A 25 -20.49 1.52 7.65
N ARG A 26 -21.10 2.65 8.03
CA ARG A 26 -20.50 3.62 8.95
C ARG A 26 -20.20 2.98 10.31
N TRP A 27 -21.20 2.30 10.88
CA TRP A 27 -21.04 1.63 12.17
C TRP A 27 -20.05 0.47 12.10
N MET A 28 -20.08 -0.34 11.03
CA MET A 28 -19.11 -1.43 10.83
C MET A 28 -17.67 -0.92 10.78
N ILE A 29 -17.41 0.13 10.01
CA ILE A 29 -16.05 0.71 9.91
C ILE A 29 -15.64 1.35 11.23
N LEU A 30 -16.56 2.05 11.92
CA LEU A 30 -16.26 2.65 13.21
C LEU A 30 -15.92 1.57 14.24
N ILE A 31 -16.71 0.49 14.31
CA ILE A 31 -16.43 -0.65 15.21
C ILE A 31 -15.09 -1.32 14.85
N LEU A 32 -14.79 -1.51 13.55
CA LEU A 32 -13.53 -2.09 13.12
C LEU A 32 -12.34 -1.21 13.51
N VAL A 33 -12.45 0.10 13.29
CA VAL A 33 -11.40 1.05 13.68
C VAL A 33 -11.25 1.12 15.20
N ALA A 34 -12.37 1.18 15.95
CA ALA A 34 -12.35 1.16 17.41
C ALA A 34 -11.72 -0.14 17.96
N PHE A 35 -12.05 -1.28 17.37
CA PHE A 35 -11.43 -2.56 17.72
C PHE A 35 -9.93 -2.57 17.41
N ALA A 36 -9.50 -1.99 16.27
CA ALA A 36 -8.08 -1.87 15.94
C ALA A 36 -7.32 -0.98 16.93
N PHE A 37 -7.93 0.10 17.45
CA PHE A 37 -7.28 1.00 18.40
C PHE A 37 -7.30 0.49 19.84
N ILE A 38 -8.35 -0.22 20.25
CA ILE A 38 -8.57 -0.60 21.66
C ILE A 38 -8.43 -2.12 21.85
N GLY A 39 -9.08 -2.93 20.98
CA GLY A 39 -9.13 -4.38 21.13
C GLY A 39 -7.78 -5.04 20.87
N ILE A 40 -7.14 -4.70 19.75
CA ILE A 40 -5.85 -5.29 19.38
C ILE A 40 -4.77 -5.00 20.43
N PRO A 41 -4.59 -3.76 20.96
CA PRO A 41 -3.59 -3.47 21.97
C PRO A 41 -3.70 -4.29 23.26
N VAL A 42 -4.89 -4.77 23.59
CA VAL A 42 -5.14 -5.54 24.81
C VAL A 42 -4.96 -7.05 24.60
N MET A 43 -5.20 -7.55 23.38
CA MET A 43 -5.33 -9.00 23.11
C MET A 43 -4.10 -9.63 22.42
N VAL A 44 -3.18 -8.83 21.88
CA VAL A 44 -2.15 -9.33 20.96
C VAL A 44 -0.76 -9.33 21.58
N ASP A 45 0.00 -10.38 21.28
CA ASP A 45 1.39 -10.55 21.74
C ASP A 45 2.38 -9.71 20.91
N GLU A 46 3.57 -9.46 21.47
CA GLU A 46 4.63 -8.68 20.84
C GLU A 46 5.07 -9.24 19.49
N TYR A 47 5.10 -10.56 19.33
CA TYR A 47 5.44 -11.22 18.06
C TYR A 47 4.48 -10.84 16.94
N LEU A 48 3.18 -10.87 17.20
CA LEU A 48 2.16 -10.55 16.19
C LEU A 48 2.22 -9.08 15.73
N TYR A 49 2.61 -8.16 16.63
CA TYR A 49 2.83 -6.78 16.25
C TYR A 49 3.98 -6.64 15.27
N ARG A 50 5.14 -7.22 15.59
CA ARG A 50 6.36 -7.04 14.79
C ARG A 50 6.32 -7.84 13.48
N ALA A 51 5.79 -9.06 13.51
CA ALA A 51 5.80 -9.97 12.36
C ALA A 51 4.63 -9.75 11.39
N ILE A 52 3.46 -9.34 11.87
CA ILE A 52 2.23 -9.30 11.07
C ILE A 52 1.63 -7.90 11.00
N LEU A 53 1.27 -7.30 12.14
CA LEU A 53 0.40 -6.13 12.15
C LEU A 53 1.10 -4.87 11.63
N ILE A 54 2.33 -4.59 12.07
CA ILE A 54 3.08 -3.42 11.59
C ILE A 54 3.41 -3.55 10.09
N PRO A 55 4.01 -4.66 9.59
CA PRO A 55 4.20 -4.86 8.16
C PRO A 55 2.91 -4.78 7.35
N PHE A 56 1.82 -5.38 7.83
CA PHE A 56 0.52 -5.33 7.19
C PHE A 56 0.01 -3.90 7.03
N LEU A 57 0.05 -3.08 8.08
CA LEU A 57 -0.41 -1.70 8.02
C LEU A 57 0.41 -0.87 7.03
N ILE A 58 1.73 -0.96 7.09
CA ILE A 58 2.62 -0.18 6.22
C ILE A 58 2.48 -0.62 4.76
N LEU A 59 2.46 -1.92 4.50
CA LEU A 59 2.32 -2.46 3.15
C LEU A 59 0.92 -2.23 2.59
N SER A 60 -0.13 -2.24 3.41
CA SER A 60 -1.48 -1.86 2.97
C SER A 60 -1.55 -0.39 2.56
N LEU A 61 -0.83 0.50 3.27
CA LEU A 61 -0.71 1.90 2.90
C LEU A 61 0.04 2.06 1.56
N ALA A 62 1.16 1.35 1.38
CA ALA A 62 1.90 1.36 0.12
C ALA A 62 1.05 0.80 -1.04
N ALA A 63 0.38 -0.34 -0.83
CA ALA A 63 -0.54 -0.93 -1.80
C ALA A 63 -1.70 0.00 -2.15
N LEU A 64 -2.23 0.76 -1.18
CA LEU A 64 -3.24 1.79 -1.42
C LEU A 64 -2.72 2.88 -2.38
N GLY A 65 -1.50 3.36 -2.17
CA GLY A 65 -0.84 4.32 -3.07
C GLY A 65 -0.68 3.77 -4.48
N VAL A 66 -0.16 2.55 -4.62
CA VAL A 66 -0.01 1.87 -5.92
C VAL A 66 -1.37 1.63 -6.58
N ASN A 67 -2.40 1.28 -5.82
CA ASN A 67 -3.75 1.04 -6.33
C ASN A 67 -4.39 2.31 -6.91
N ILE A 68 -4.08 3.48 -6.37
CA ILE A 68 -4.53 4.75 -6.98
C ILE A 68 -3.97 4.88 -8.40
N LEU A 69 -2.72 4.55 -8.61
CA LEU A 69 -2.09 4.67 -9.91
C LEU A 69 -2.52 3.55 -10.88
N VAL A 70 -2.40 2.30 -10.45
CA VAL A 70 -2.68 1.11 -11.27
C VAL A 70 -4.18 0.86 -11.39
N GLY A 71 -4.88 0.85 -10.26
CA GLY A 71 -6.29 0.44 -10.18
C GLY A 71 -7.26 1.53 -10.65
N TYR A 72 -7.04 2.79 -10.27
CA TYR A 72 -7.96 3.89 -10.60
C TYR A 72 -7.55 4.67 -11.85
N CYS A 73 -6.26 4.80 -12.15
CA CYS A 73 -5.78 5.54 -13.33
C CYS A 73 -5.31 4.62 -14.48
N GLY A 74 -5.18 3.32 -14.24
CA GLY A 74 -4.79 2.33 -15.25
C GLY A 74 -3.32 2.41 -15.67
N GLN A 75 -2.45 2.99 -14.84
CA GLN A 75 -1.03 3.16 -15.15
C GLN A 75 -0.17 2.19 -14.35
N ILE A 76 0.35 1.17 -15.04
CA ILE A 76 1.23 0.18 -14.42
C ILE A 76 2.61 0.81 -14.15
N SER A 77 3.07 0.75 -12.91
CA SER A 77 4.39 1.21 -12.48
C SER A 77 5.15 0.09 -11.78
N LEU A 78 6.40 -0.11 -12.18
CA LEU A 78 7.36 -1.02 -11.54
C LEU A 78 8.41 -0.26 -10.71
N GLY A 79 8.19 1.03 -10.47
CA GLY A 79 9.08 1.89 -9.69
C GLY A 79 8.58 2.19 -8.27
N SER A 80 7.60 1.44 -7.77
CA SER A 80 7.02 1.71 -6.46
C SER A 80 8.01 1.53 -5.31
N GLY A 81 8.95 0.59 -5.42
CA GLY A 81 10.05 0.42 -4.48
C GLY A 81 10.97 1.64 -4.44
N ALA A 82 11.27 2.23 -5.61
CA ALA A 82 12.05 3.46 -5.66
C ALA A 82 11.35 4.61 -4.92
N PHE A 83 10.03 4.78 -5.08
CA PHE A 83 9.29 5.81 -4.36
C PHE A 83 9.28 5.55 -2.83
N MET A 84 9.21 4.28 -2.41
CA MET A 84 9.42 3.92 -1.00
C MET A 84 10.82 4.30 -0.51
N ALA A 85 11.86 3.97 -1.30
CA ALA A 85 13.25 4.29 -0.98
C ALA A 85 13.45 5.81 -0.86
N VAL A 86 13.02 6.58 -1.87
CA VAL A 86 13.07 8.05 -1.83
C VAL A 86 12.40 8.58 -0.57
N GLY A 87 11.19 8.09 -0.26
CA GLY A 87 10.47 8.47 0.94
C GLY A 87 11.23 8.18 2.23
N ALA A 88 11.83 7.00 2.35
CA ALA A 88 12.61 6.59 3.53
C ALA A 88 13.89 7.42 3.70
N TYR A 89 14.70 7.56 2.63
CA TYR A 89 15.97 8.29 2.69
C TYR A 89 15.79 9.79 2.84
N MET A 90 14.77 10.38 2.21
CA MET A 90 14.51 11.81 2.36
C MET A 90 13.90 12.14 3.72
N ALA A 91 13.02 11.29 4.25
CA ALA A 91 12.55 11.41 5.63
C ALA A 91 13.71 11.32 6.64
N TYR A 92 14.65 10.39 6.42
CA TYR A 92 15.86 10.25 7.22
C TYR A 92 16.72 11.51 7.21
N ASN A 93 17.01 12.04 6.01
CA ASN A 93 17.85 13.23 5.86
C ASN A 93 17.20 14.47 6.46
N THR A 94 15.86 14.63 6.33
CA THR A 94 15.14 15.73 6.99
C THR A 94 15.12 15.59 8.50
N TYR A 95 14.94 14.37 9.01
CA TYR A 95 14.91 14.10 10.44
C TYR A 95 16.25 14.36 11.14
N ILE A 96 17.39 14.00 10.50
CA ILE A 96 18.72 14.16 11.12
C ILE A 96 19.30 15.56 10.92
N ARG A 97 19.04 16.20 9.78
CA ARG A 97 19.70 17.47 9.42
C ARG A 97 18.97 18.71 9.91
N ILE A 98 17.69 18.58 10.26
CA ILE A 98 16.92 19.69 10.79
C ILE A 98 16.69 19.44 12.27
N ASP A 99 17.38 20.21 13.11
CA ASP A 99 17.26 20.10 14.55
C ASP A 99 15.81 20.35 15.01
N GLY A 100 15.29 19.47 15.87
CA GLY A 100 13.92 19.57 16.37
C GLY A 100 12.82 19.16 15.39
N MET A 101 13.15 18.54 14.25
CA MET A 101 12.16 18.08 13.27
C MET A 101 11.29 16.96 13.86
N PRO A 102 9.96 17.13 14.00
CA PRO A 102 9.09 16.06 14.46
C PRO A 102 8.99 14.95 13.40
N LEU A 103 8.99 13.68 13.86
CA LEU A 103 8.95 12.51 12.98
C LEU A 103 7.82 12.56 11.96
N ILE A 104 6.64 13.04 12.35
CA ILE A 104 5.48 13.16 11.45
C ILE A 104 5.82 14.06 10.26
N LEU A 105 6.41 15.22 10.48
CA LEU A 105 6.79 16.14 9.42
C LEU A 105 7.92 15.57 8.55
N ALA A 106 8.87 14.86 9.16
CA ALA A 106 9.92 14.17 8.42
C ALA A 106 9.34 13.10 7.47
N LEU A 107 8.38 12.30 7.92
CA LEU A 107 7.68 11.31 7.07
C LEU A 107 6.89 11.96 5.93
N LEU A 108 6.18 13.06 6.22
CA LEU A 108 5.45 13.81 5.20
C LEU A 108 6.39 14.48 4.18
N SER A 109 7.55 14.97 4.62
CA SER A 109 8.57 15.50 3.73
C SER A 109 9.13 14.41 2.82
N GLY A 110 9.36 13.19 3.33
CA GLY A 110 9.73 12.02 2.52
C GLY A 110 8.69 11.73 1.43
N GLY A 111 7.40 11.77 1.77
CA GLY A 111 6.31 11.68 0.80
C GLY A 111 6.34 12.80 -0.23
N PHE A 112 6.60 14.04 0.17
CA PHE A 112 6.72 15.18 -0.73
C PHE A 112 7.87 15.01 -1.73
N PHE A 113 9.04 14.61 -1.30
CA PHE A 113 10.16 14.34 -2.20
C PHE A 113 9.89 13.15 -3.13
N ALA A 114 9.25 12.09 -2.62
CA ALA A 114 8.79 10.99 -3.47
C ALA A 114 7.80 11.46 -4.53
N THR A 115 6.94 12.45 -4.22
CA THR A 115 6.04 13.09 -5.20
C THR A 115 6.81 13.80 -6.30
N LEU A 116 7.83 14.58 -5.96
CA LEU A 116 8.65 15.29 -6.96
C LEU A 116 9.32 14.30 -7.92
N VAL A 117 9.91 13.25 -7.38
CA VAL A 117 10.50 12.16 -8.17
C VAL A 117 9.44 11.46 -9.01
N GLY A 118 8.27 11.16 -8.41
CA GLY A 118 7.13 10.54 -9.10
C GLY A 118 6.60 11.38 -10.27
N ILE A 119 6.54 12.70 -10.14
CA ILE A 119 6.16 13.61 -11.23
C ILE A 119 7.20 13.55 -12.36
N VAL A 120 8.50 13.63 -12.02
CA VAL A 120 9.60 13.59 -13.02
C VAL A 120 9.54 12.29 -13.82
N PHE A 121 9.42 11.13 -13.16
CA PHE A 121 9.30 9.85 -13.85
C PHE A 121 7.88 9.57 -14.40
N GLY A 122 6.88 10.32 -13.96
CA GLY A 122 5.54 10.32 -14.53
C GLY A 122 5.46 11.06 -15.89
N ILE A 123 6.37 12.01 -16.19
CA ILE A 123 6.36 12.74 -17.46
C ILE A 123 6.45 11.82 -18.69
N PRO A 124 7.30 10.79 -18.73
CA PRO A 124 7.32 9.83 -19.83
C PRO A 124 5.95 9.13 -20.03
N SER A 125 5.16 8.94 -18.98
CA SER A 125 3.83 8.32 -19.06
C SER A 125 2.85 9.09 -19.96
N LEU A 126 3.12 10.35 -20.21
CA LEU A 126 2.29 11.20 -21.07
C LEU A 126 2.39 10.79 -22.54
N ARG A 127 3.54 10.27 -22.93
CA ARG A 127 3.83 9.88 -24.31
C ARG A 127 3.81 8.37 -24.54
N VAL A 128 3.97 7.60 -23.46
CA VAL A 128 4.14 6.14 -23.52
C VAL A 128 2.99 5.47 -22.80
N LYS A 129 2.43 4.40 -23.39
CA LYS A 129 1.27 3.67 -22.81
C LYS A 129 1.62 2.21 -22.53
N GLY A 130 0.91 1.61 -21.58
CA GLY A 130 0.99 0.18 -21.30
C GLY A 130 2.35 -0.26 -20.79
N LEU A 131 2.90 -1.33 -21.38
CA LEU A 131 4.17 -1.94 -20.96
C LEU A 131 5.39 -1.00 -21.03
N TYR A 132 5.43 -0.09 -21.99
CA TYR A 132 6.55 0.86 -22.10
C TYR A 132 6.64 1.80 -20.88
N LEU A 133 5.49 2.14 -20.28
CA LEU A 133 5.48 2.91 -19.04
C LEU A 133 6.07 2.10 -17.88
N ALA A 134 5.72 0.82 -17.78
CA ALA A 134 6.30 -0.08 -16.79
C ALA A 134 7.82 -0.16 -16.90
N VAL A 135 8.36 -0.25 -18.14
CA VAL A 135 9.82 -0.24 -18.42
C VAL A 135 10.43 1.10 -18.01
N ALA A 136 9.79 2.24 -18.30
CA ALA A 136 10.29 3.55 -17.90
C ALA A 136 10.37 3.72 -16.39
N THR A 137 9.37 3.24 -15.65
CA THR A 137 9.37 3.27 -14.18
C THR A 137 10.33 2.24 -13.58
N LEU A 138 10.59 1.14 -14.28
CA LEU A 138 11.65 0.19 -13.94
C LEU A 138 13.04 0.83 -14.07
N ALA A 139 13.29 1.58 -15.14
CA ALA A 139 14.52 2.35 -15.27
C ALA A 139 14.69 3.37 -14.13
N ALA A 140 13.59 4.00 -13.70
CA ALA A 140 13.59 4.86 -12.52
C ALA A 140 13.99 4.12 -11.25
N GLN A 141 13.55 2.88 -11.06
CA GLN A 141 13.94 2.03 -9.93
C GLN A 141 15.45 1.85 -9.89
N PHE A 142 16.06 1.39 -11.00
CA PHE A 142 17.51 1.18 -11.08
C PHE A 142 18.30 2.49 -10.92
N PHE A 143 17.79 3.60 -11.45
CA PHE A 143 18.43 4.90 -11.28
C PHE A 143 18.43 5.35 -9.80
N CYS A 144 17.33 5.18 -9.10
CA CYS A 144 17.25 5.50 -7.68
C CYS A 144 18.16 4.59 -6.85
N ASP A 145 18.16 3.28 -7.10
CA ASP A 145 19.03 2.32 -6.42
C ASP A 145 20.51 2.69 -6.61
N TRP A 146 20.92 3.00 -7.85
CA TRP A 146 22.27 3.48 -8.16
C TRP A 146 22.60 4.80 -7.42
N SER A 147 21.65 5.74 -7.37
CA SER A 147 21.83 7.02 -6.72
C SER A 147 22.04 6.87 -5.21
N PHE A 148 21.29 6.03 -4.54
CA PHE A 148 21.42 5.79 -3.08
C PHE A 148 22.74 5.09 -2.74
N LEU A 149 23.26 4.25 -3.62
CA LEU A 149 24.55 3.57 -3.43
C LEU A 149 25.75 4.49 -3.70
N ARG A 150 25.63 5.44 -4.63
CA ARG A 150 26.75 6.29 -5.07
C ARG A 150 26.81 7.63 -4.37
N LEU A 151 25.69 8.24 -4.06
CA LEU A 151 25.63 9.56 -3.45
C LEU A 151 25.62 9.42 -1.92
N GLY A 152 26.77 9.52 -1.29
CA GLY A 152 26.94 9.43 0.17
C GLY A 152 26.08 10.42 0.97
N TRP A 153 25.56 11.47 0.31
CA TRP A 153 24.67 12.42 0.96
C TRP A 153 23.39 11.77 1.50
N PHE A 154 22.84 10.78 0.81
CA PHE A 154 21.62 10.07 1.24
C PHE A 154 21.86 9.19 2.47
N THR A 155 23.05 8.59 2.56
CA THR A 155 23.44 7.67 3.62
C THR A 155 24.24 8.34 4.75
N ASN A 156 24.25 9.67 4.78
CA ASN A 156 25.07 10.46 5.69
C ASN A 156 26.55 10.06 5.69
N TYR A 157 27.07 9.76 4.49
CA TYR A 157 28.48 9.32 4.24
C TYR A 157 28.87 8.05 4.98
N ASN A 158 27.89 7.20 5.36
CA ASN A 158 28.19 5.93 5.99
C ASN A 158 28.82 4.96 4.96
N ALA A 159 29.97 4.38 5.30
CA ALA A 159 30.71 3.48 4.42
C ALA A 159 29.94 2.19 4.07
N SER A 160 29.06 1.71 4.96
CA SER A 160 28.21 0.54 4.72
C SER A 160 26.97 0.82 3.85
N GLY A 161 26.69 2.10 3.54
CA GLY A 161 25.47 2.48 2.84
C GLY A 161 24.18 2.28 3.65
N SER A 162 24.28 1.77 4.88
CA SER A 162 23.16 1.60 5.79
C SER A 162 22.89 2.88 6.59
N VAL A 163 21.63 3.15 6.88
CA VAL A 163 21.18 4.20 7.78
C VAL A 163 20.40 3.59 8.92
N SER A 164 20.53 4.15 10.12
CA SER A 164 19.83 3.69 11.32
C SER A 164 19.29 4.84 12.13
N VAL A 165 18.15 4.61 12.75
CA VAL A 165 17.53 5.56 13.68
C VAL A 165 17.25 4.84 14.99
N SER A 166 17.98 5.18 16.04
CA SER A 166 17.91 4.48 17.33
C SER A 166 16.80 5.00 18.24
N ASN A 167 16.47 6.28 18.17
CA ASN A 167 15.50 6.91 19.07
C ASN A 167 14.40 7.60 18.27
N LEU A 168 13.24 6.93 18.18
CA LEU A 168 12.05 7.51 17.56
C LEU A 168 11.32 8.39 18.60
N GLN A 169 11.24 9.67 18.33
CA GLN A 169 10.46 10.61 19.16
C GLN A 169 9.37 11.28 18.34
N VAL A 170 8.15 11.25 18.85
CA VAL A 170 7.01 11.97 18.29
C VAL A 170 6.51 12.95 19.32
N MET A 171 6.62 14.24 19.04
CA MET A 171 6.22 15.34 19.96
C MET A 171 6.82 15.21 21.39
N GLY A 172 8.08 14.73 21.50
CA GLY A 172 8.75 14.55 22.79
C GLY A 172 8.43 13.21 23.51
N LEU A 173 7.55 12.39 22.98
CA LEU A 173 7.30 11.04 23.48
C LEU A 173 8.13 10.03 22.69
N SER A 174 8.89 9.19 23.40
CA SER A 174 9.64 8.10 22.75
C SER A 174 8.70 6.97 22.34
N ILE A 175 8.72 6.59 21.05
CA ILE A 175 7.98 5.43 20.54
C ILE A 175 8.92 4.22 20.56
N ALA A 176 9.01 3.55 21.70
CA ALA A 176 9.86 2.37 21.89
C ALA A 176 9.06 1.06 21.83
N SER A 177 7.86 1.06 22.39
CA SER A 177 7.01 -0.12 22.51
C SER A 177 6.41 -0.54 21.15
N PRO A 178 6.28 -1.86 20.88
CA PRO A 178 5.63 -2.36 19.67
C PRO A 178 4.17 -1.87 19.51
N VAL A 179 3.46 -1.70 20.63
CA VAL A 179 2.08 -1.20 20.66
C VAL A 179 2.04 0.26 20.18
N GLU A 180 2.95 1.11 20.66
CA GLU A 180 3.04 2.52 20.23
C GLU A 180 3.36 2.63 18.74
N LYS A 181 4.30 1.80 18.24
CA LYS A 181 4.63 1.69 16.82
C LYS A 181 3.43 1.28 15.97
N TYR A 182 2.68 0.30 16.45
CA TYR A 182 1.44 -0.15 15.79
C TYR A 182 0.40 0.97 15.73
N LEU A 183 0.10 1.62 16.86
CA LEU A 183 -0.86 2.71 16.93
C LEU A 183 -0.46 3.89 16.04
N PHE A 184 0.83 4.21 16.00
CA PHE A 184 1.37 5.23 15.11
C PHE A 184 1.11 4.89 13.63
N CYS A 185 1.45 3.68 13.19
CA CYS A 185 1.16 3.22 11.84
C CYS A 185 -0.35 3.20 11.54
N LEU A 186 -1.17 2.75 12.50
CA LEU A 186 -2.62 2.69 12.36
C LEU A 186 -3.23 4.09 12.14
N CYS A 187 -2.76 5.11 12.85
CA CYS A 187 -3.18 6.50 12.61
C CYS A 187 -2.92 6.93 11.17
N PHE A 188 -1.73 6.67 10.64
CA PHE A 188 -1.42 6.98 9.24
C PHE A 188 -2.33 6.23 8.27
N VAL A 189 -2.53 4.93 8.46
CA VAL A 189 -3.39 4.11 7.59
C VAL A 189 -4.83 4.61 7.61
N VAL A 190 -5.39 4.95 8.76
CA VAL A 190 -6.75 5.48 8.87
C VAL A 190 -6.88 6.84 8.18
N VAL A 191 -5.95 7.76 8.44
CA VAL A 191 -5.96 9.09 7.81
C VAL A 191 -5.83 8.98 6.29
N PHE A 192 -4.82 8.27 5.80
CA PHE A 192 -4.60 8.13 4.35
C PHE A 192 -5.66 7.27 3.67
N GLY A 193 -6.21 6.26 4.34
CA GLY A 193 -7.32 5.47 3.84
C GLY A 193 -8.59 6.31 3.63
N LEU A 194 -8.91 7.19 4.58
CA LEU A 194 -10.03 8.12 4.47
C LEU A 194 -9.77 9.18 3.39
N LEU A 195 -8.55 9.73 3.32
CA LEU A 195 -8.16 10.69 2.27
C LEU A 195 -8.24 10.06 0.89
N ALA A 196 -7.71 8.85 0.70
CA ALA A 196 -7.78 8.13 -0.58
C ALA A 196 -9.23 7.85 -0.98
N LYS A 197 -10.09 7.42 -0.04
CA LYS A 197 -11.51 7.19 -0.31
C LYS A 197 -12.23 8.48 -0.73
N ASN A 198 -11.93 9.58 -0.07
CA ASN A 198 -12.51 10.87 -0.41
C ASN A 198 -12.01 11.37 -1.78
N LEU A 199 -10.72 11.20 -2.05
CA LEU A 199 -10.09 11.61 -3.29
C LEU A 199 -10.63 10.84 -4.50
N VAL A 200 -10.75 9.52 -4.40
CA VAL A 200 -11.31 8.67 -5.47
C VAL A 200 -12.76 9.04 -5.81
N ARG A 201 -13.53 9.52 -4.83
CA ARG A 201 -14.92 9.98 -5.06
C ARG A 201 -15.01 11.42 -5.55
N SER A 202 -13.94 12.18 -5.51
CA SER A 202 -13.89 13.58 -5.98
C SER A 202 -13.92 13.67 -7.51
N ALA A 203 -13.92 14.89 -8.03
CA ALA A 203 -13.81 15.15 -9.48
C ALA A 203 -12.52 14.54 -10.04
N ILE A 204 -11.40 14.70 -9.34
CA ILE A 204 -10.09 14.17 -9.74
C ILE A 204 -10.12 12.63 -9.87
N GLY A 205 -10.73 11.94 -8.91
CA GLY A 205 -10.85 10.47 -8.96
C GLY A 205 -11.71 9.99 -10.14
N ARG A 206 -12.77 10.75 -10.49
CA ARG A 206 -13.57 10.44 -11.68
C ARG A 206 -12.79 10.65 -12.97
N GLU A 207 -11.96 11.68 -13.05
CA GLU A 207 -11.06 11.90 -14.19
C GLU A 207 -10.06 10.75 -14.34
N TRP A 208 -9.50 10.23 -13.25
CA TRP A 208 -8.62 9.05 -13.28
C TRP A 208 -9.34 7.83 -13.85
N MET A 209 -10.55 7.53 -13.37
CA MET A 209 -11.33 6.40 -13.87
C MET A 209 -11.70 6.56 -15.34
N ALA A 210 -12.05 7.76 -15.79
CA ALA A 210 -12.32 8.03 -17.20
C ALA A 210 -11.08 7.80 -18.08
N ILE A 211 -9.90 8.20 -17.62
CA ILE A 211 -8.62 7.95 -18.33
C ILE A 211 -8.29 6.45 -18.36
N ARG A 212 -8.54 5.72 -17.26
CA ARG A 212 -8.34 4.27 -17.19
C ARG A 212 -9.19 3.53 -18.22
N ASP A 213 -10.46 3.90 -18.29
CA ASP A 213 -11.43 3.21 -19.13
C ASP A 213 -11.21 3.55 -20.62
N MET A 214 -11.03 4.83 -20.97
CA MET A 214 -10.80 5.26 -22.36
C MET A 214 -10.19 6.67 -22.44
N ASP A 215 -8.88 6.77 -22.53
CA ASP A 215 -8.16 8.05 -22.48
C ASP A 215 -8.48 8.98 -23.65
N VAL A 216 -8.76 8.44 -24.84
CA VAL A 216 -9.15 9.23 -26.02
C VAL A 216 -10.56 9.82 -25.85
N ALA A 217 -11.53 9.02 -25.39
CA ALA A 217 -12.88 9.49 -25.14
C ALA A 217 -12.90 10.54 -24.01
N ALA A 218 -12.12 10.32 -22.93
CA ALA A 218 -11.96 11.29 -21.86
C ALA A 218 -11.45 12.64 -22.36
N ALA A 219 -10.50 12.64 -23.30
CA ALA A 219 -9.99 13.87 -23.92
C ALA A 219 -11.05 14.61 -24.74
N VAL A 220 -11.91 13.89 -25.45
CA VAL A 220 -12.99 14.47 -26.26
C VAL A 220 -14.02 15.20 -25.38
N ILE A 221 -14.32 14.68 -24.19
CA ILE A 221 -15.24 15.32 -23.23
C ILE A 221 -14.59 16.42 -22.38
N GLY A 222 -13.31 16.77 -22.69
CA GLY A 222 -12.61 17.90 -22.06
C GLY A 222 -11.72 17.57 -20.88
N ILE A 223 -11.56 16.30 -20.50
CA ILE A 223 -10.60 15.87 -19.47
C ILE A 223 -9.19 16.01 -20.06
N ARG A 224 -8.28 16.62 -19.32
CA ARG A 224 -6.89 16.79 -19.74
C ARG A 224 -6.04 15.58 -19.30
N PRO A 225 -5.63 14.67 -20.20
CA PRO A 225 -4.95 13.42 -19.82
C PRO A 225 -3.63 13.68 -19.07
N VAL A 226 -2.92 14.75 -19.43
CA VAL A 226 -1.65 15.15 -18.80
C VAL A 226 -1.83 15.39 -17.31
N TYR A 227 -2.79 16.23 -16.94
CA TYR A 227 -3.03 16.57 -15.54
C TYR A 227 -3.56 15.38 -14.74
N ALA A 228 -4.49 14.62 -15.30
CA ALA A 228 -5.06 13.46 -14.64
C ALA A 228 -3.97 12.39 -14.37
N LYS A 229 -3.14 12.07 -15.35
CA LYS A 229 -2.05 11.10 -15.19
C LYS A 229 -1.00 11.57 -14.18
N LEU A 230 -0.51 12.82 -14.28
CA LEU A 230 0.48 13.35 -13.36
C LEU A 230 -0.05 13.50 -11.92
N SER A 231 -1.33 13.87 -11.76
CA SER A 231 -1.94 13.94 -10.43
C SER A 231 -2.06 12.56 -9.78
N ALA A 232 -2.36 11.51 -10.56
CA ALA A 232 -2.37 10.13 -10.06
C ALA A 232 -0.96 9.68 -9.63
N PHE A 233 0.08 9.99 -10.44
CA PHE A 233 1.47 9.73 -10.06
C PHE A 233 1.86 10.49 -8.79
N ALA A 234 1.52 11.78 -8.70
CA ALA A 234 1.83 12.61 -7.54
C ALA A 234 1.23 12.07 -6.24
N VAL A 235 -0.05 11.73 -6.26
CA VAL A 235 -0.74 11.18 -5.09
C VAL A 235 -0.24 9.78 -4.74
N SER A 236 -0.06 8.92 -5.73
CA SER A 236 0.47 7.58 -5.55
C SER A 236 1.86 7.60 -4.93
N SER A 237 2.80 8.32 -5.52
CA SER A 237 4.18 8.42 -5.02
C SER A 237 4.27 9.08 -3.65
N PHE A 238 3.39 10.05 -3.33
CA PHE A 238 3.28 10.62 -2.00
C PHE A 238 2.95 9.56 -0.94
N ILE A 239 1.88 8.80 -1.15
CA ILE A 239 1.43 7.78 -0.21
C ILE A 239 2.47 6.66 -0.09
N VAL A 240 3.02 6.21 -1.22
CA VAL A 240 4.07 5.19 -1.26
C VAL A 240 5.35 5.67 -0.56
N GLY A 241 5.72 6.96 -0.74
CA GLY A 241 6.86 7.57 -0.06
C GLY A 241 6.68 7.64 1.45
N VAL A 242 5.51 8.05 1.93
CA VAL A 242 5.18 8.03 3.37
C VAL A 242 5.24 6.60 3.92
N ALA A 243 4.69 5.62 3.19
CA ALA A 243 4.77 4.21 3.58
C ALA A 243 6.23 3.71 3.62
N GLY A 244 7.08 4.16 2.69
CA GLY A 244 8.52 3.88 2.69
C GLY A 244 9.23 4.43 3.92
N GLY A 245 8.93 5.67 4.30
CA GLY A 245 9.41 6.24 5.55
C GLY A 245 8.97 5.44 6.77
N LEU A 246 7.70 5.09 6.88
CA LEU A 246 7.20 4.23 7.96
C LEU A 246 7.89 2.85 7.97
N TRP A 247 8.14 2.27 6.79
CA TRP A 247 8.84 0.99 6.66
C TRP A 247 10.25 1.07 7.23
N GLY A 248 11.03 2.10 6.85
CA GLY A 248 12.38 2.30 7.34
C GLY A 248 12.43 2.59 8.85
N PHE A 249 11.69 3.59 9.31
CA PHE A 249 11.75 4.07 10.69
C PHE A 249 11.10 3.14 11.70
N VAL A 250 9.91 2.62 11.39
CA VAL A 250 9.10 1.90 12.40
C VAL A 250 9.34 0.39 12.35
N HIS A 251 9.45 -0.18 11.12
CA HIS A 251 9.58 -1.63 10.97
C HIS A 251 11.04 -2.08 10.97
N LEU A 252 11.89 -1.51 10.12
CA LEU A 252 13.28 -1.94 9.99
C LEU A 252 14.19 -1.36 11.10
N GLY A 253 14.05 -0.08 11.43
CA GLY A 253 14.93 0.66 12.35
C GLY A 253 16.33 0.95 11.78
N SER A 254 16.84 0.04 10.96
CA SER A 254 18.06 0.20 10.16
C SER A 254 17.80 -0.38 8.78
N TRP A 255 18.19 0.33 7.73
CA TRP A 255 17.95 -0.12 6.36
C TRP A 255 19.05 0.27 5.39
N GLU A 256 19.13 -0.47 4.32
CA GLU A 256 20.00 -0.27 3.17
C GLU A 256 19.15 -0.18 1.88
N PRO A 257 19.70 0.28 0.74
CA PRO A 257 18.93 0.40 -0.49
C PRO A 257 18.28 -0.92 -0.94
N ALA A 258 18.92 -2.06 -0.68
CA ALA A 258 18.41 -3.39 -1.02
C ALA A 258 17.03 -3.71 -0.40
N ALA A 259 16.68 -3.11 0.74
CA ALA A 259 15.37 -3.27 1.36
C ALA A 259 14.20 -2.74 0.51
N PHE A 260 14.48 -1.88 -0.48
CA PHE A 260 13.53 -1.26 -1.40
C PHE A 260 13.77 -1.67 -2.86
N SER A 261 14.38 -2.83 -3.09
CA SER A 261 14.70 -3.38 -4.40
C SER A 261 13.47 -3.54 -5.30
N ILE A 262 13.71 -3.94 -6.54
CA ILE A 262 12.65 -4.24 -7.52
C ILE A 262 11.66 -5.30 -7.01
N ASP A 263 12.10 -6.24 -6.18
CA ASP A 263 11.23 -7.25 -5.57
C ASP A 263 10.13 -6.62 -4.73
N ARG A 264 10.43 -5.51 -4.05
CA ARG A 264 9.44 -4.73 -3.32
C ARG A 264 8.41 -4.10 -4.26
N SER A 265 8.82 -3.61 -5.42
CA SER A 265 7.92 -3.08 -6.45
C SER A 265 6.96 -4.16 -6.97
N PHE A 266 7.48 -5.34 -7.27
CA PHE A 266 6.64 -6.48 -7.67
C PHE A 266 5.69 -6.91 -6.55
N GLN A 267 6.18 -7.02 -5.32
CA GLN A 267 5.36 -7.39 -4.17
C GLN A 267 4.16 -6.43 -4.00
N LEU A 268 4.38 -5.12 -4.10
CA LEU A 268 3.31 -4.12 -4.03
C LEU A 268 2.32 -4.24 -5.20
N LEU A 269 2.81 -4.49 -6.40
CA LEU A 269 1.97 -4.69 -7.57
C LEU A 269 1.10 -5.95 -7.38
N PHE A 270 1.67 -7.04 -6.88
CA PHE A 270 0.94 -8.28 -6.62
C PHE A 270 -0.13 -8.11 -5.54
N MET A 271 0.15 -7.34 -4.48
CA MET A 271 -0.86 -6.97 -3.48
C MET A 271 -2.08 -6.31 -4.13
N VAL A 272 -1.86 -5.41 -5.09
CA VAL A 272 -2.94 -4.71 -5.77
C VAL A 272 -3.71 -5.63 -6.72
N ILE A 273 -3.02 -6.49 -7.45
CA ILE A 273 -3.65 -7.44 -8.39
C ILE A 273 -4.47 -8.48 -7.63
N ILE A 274 -3.88 -9.16 -6.66
CA ILE A 274 -4.55 -10.21 -5.86
C ILE A 274 -5.68 -9.60 -5.03
N GLY A 275 -5.43 -8.41 -4.45
CA GLY A 275 -6.42 -7.73 -3.63
C GLY A 275 -7.63 -7.23 -4.43
N GLY A 276 -7.40 -6.80 -5.65
CA GLY A 276 -8.41 -6.26 -6.59
C GLY A 276 -8.14 -4.81 -6.96
N MET A 277 -7.77 -4.60 -8.22
CA MET A 277 -7.50 -3.29 -8.79
C MET A 277 -8.73 -2.38 -8.74
N GLY A 278 -8.53 -1.11 -8.35
CA GLY A 278 -9.60 -0.13 -8.24
C GLY A 278 -10.51 -0.31 -7.03
N SER A 279 -10.08 -1.07 -6.02
CA SER A 279 -10.77 -1.23 -4.75
C SER A 279 -9.88 -0.85 -3.57
N ILE A 280 -10.31 0.11 -2.75
CA ILE A 280 -9.57 0.49 -1.53
C ILE A 280 -9.48 -0.69 -0.56
N MET A 281 -10.58 -1.43 -0.36
CA MET A 281 -10.57 -2.63 0.50
C MET A 281 -9.68 -3.73 -0.08
N GLY A 282 -9.59 -3.80 -1.42
CA GLY A 282 -8.68 -4.72 -2.10
C GLY A 282 -7.22 -4.52 -1.68
N SER A 283 -6.76 -3.29 -1.53
CA SER A 283 -5.38 -3.02 -1.07
C SER A 283 -5.09 -3.63 0.31
N PHE A 284 -6.06 -3.62 1.22
CA PHE A 284 -5.92 -4.25 2.54
C PHE A 284 -5.96 -5.78 2.45
N PHE A 285 -6.85 -6.36 1.64
CA PHE A 285 -6.92 -7.82 1.46
C PHE A 285 -5.66 -8.36 0.79
N GLY A 286 -5.16 -7.68 -0.24
CA GLY A 286 -3.92 -8.06 -0.90
C GLY A 286 -2.71 -7.97 0.01
N ALA A 287 -2.59 -6.90 0.81
CA ALA A 287 -1.52 -6.76 1.79
C ALA A 287 -1.60 -7.84 2.87
N ALA A 288 -2.80 -8.12 3.41
CA ALA A 288 -3.00 -9.20 4.37
C ALA A 288 -2.56 -10.56 3.80
N PHE A 289 -2.98 -10.86 2.58
CA PHE A 289 -2.65 -12.10 1.89
C PHE A 289 -1.13 -12.26 1.72
N ILE A 290 -0.44 -11.24 1.21
CA ILE A 290 1.01 -11.27 0.95
C ILE A 290 1.82 -11.31 2.24
N VAL A 291 1.35 -10.72 3.34
CA VAL A 291 2.06 -10.77 4.64
C VAL A 291 1.84 -12.10 5.35
N ILE A 292 0.64 -12.65 5.30
CA ILE A 292 0.31 -13.87 6.03
C ILE A 292 0.80 -15.12 5.29
N LEU A 293 0.78 -15.13 3.96
CA LEU A 293 1.12 -16.32 3.16
C LEU A 293 2.52 -16.88 3.45
N PRO A 294 3.62 -16.09 3.49
CA PRO A 294 4.95 -16.59 3.84
C PRO A 294 4.99 -17.23 5.23
N ILE A 295 4.32 -16.63 6.21
CA ILE A 295 4.29 -17.11 7.59
C ILE A 295 3.57 -18.47 7.67
N VAL A 296 2.46 -18.60 6.97
CA VAL A 296 1.74 -19.89 6.90
C VAL A 296 2.58 -20.94 6.19
N LEU A 297 3.22 -20.61 5.06
CA LEU A 297 4.07 -21.55 4.33
C LEU A 297 5.29 -21.99 5.14
N SER A 298 5.93 -21.07 5.86
CA SER A 298 7.09 -21.39 6.71
C SER A 298 6.75 -22.33 7.88
N GLN A 299 5.48 -22.42 8.27
CA GLN A 299 5.01 -23.36 9.30
C GLN A 299 4.48 -24.67 8.70
N VAL A 300 3.71 -24.58 7.63
CA VAL A 300 3.05 -25.75 7.02
C VAL A 300 4.02 -26.65 6.26
N LEU A 301 4.95 -26.07 5.48
CA LEU A 301 5.89 -26.86 4.67
C LEU A 301 6.81 -27.77 5.51
N PRO A 302 7.46 -27.29 6.58
CA PRO A 302 8.24 -28.18 7.46
C PRO A 302 7.38 -29.23 8.16
N ALA A 303 6.17 -28.86 8.61
CA ALA A 303 5.24 -29.81 9.24
C ALA A 303 4.85 -30.95 8.29
N MET A 304 4.56 -30.61 7.03
CA MET A 304 4.30 -31.63 5.98
C MET A 304 5.56 -32.46 5.68
N GLY A 305 6.74 -31.83 5.66
CA GLY A 305 8.00 -32.56 5.47
C GLY A 305 8.23 -33.61 6.56
N HIS A 306 7.98 -33.25 7.81
CA HIS A 306 8.07 -34.19 8.95
C HIS A 306 7.09 -35.38 8.81
N LEU A 307 5.86 -35.14 8.36
CA LEU A 307 4.87 -36.21 8.12
C LEU A 307 5.30 -37.15 6.98
N LEU A 308 6.02 -36.64 5.98
CA LEU A 308 6.52 -37.42 4.83
C LEU A 308 7.93 -37.98 5.05
N GLY A 309 8.54 -37.78 6.22
CA GLY A 309 9.91 -38.23 6.54
C GLY A 309 11.01 -37.50 5.76
N ILE A 310 10.72 -36.32 5.21
CA ILE A 310 11.64 -35.49 4.42
C ILE A 310 12.00 -34.23 5.19
N THR A 311 13.29 -33.99 5.39
CA THR A 311 13.77 -32.73 5.98
C THR A 311 13.80 -31.65 4.89
N ILE A 312 12.89 -30.66 4.99
CA ILE A 312 12.85 -29.52 4.07
C ILE A 312 13.76 -28.41 4.63
N SER A 313 14.78 -27.99 3.85
CA SER A 313 15.67 -26.91 4.25
C SER A 313 14.95 -25.55 4.17
N THR A 314 15.39 -24.55 4.96
CA THR A 314 14.85 -23.18 4.93
C THR A 314 15.00 -22.53 3.54
N ALA A 315 16.07 -22.85 2.82
CA ALA A 315 16.26 -22.40 1.43
C ALA A 315 15.21 -22.99 0.49
N ALA A 316 14.86 -24.29 0.64
CA ALA A 316 13.80 -24.91 -0.16
C ALA A 316 12.44 -24.29 0.14
N VAL A 317 12.15 -23.92 1.39
CA VAL A 317 10.92 -23.19 1.76
C VAL A 317 10.83 -21.87 1.01
N ALA A 318 11.89 -21.06 0.95
CA ALA A 318 11.89 -19.77 0.25
C ALA A 318 11.69 -19.93 -1.27
N HIS A 319 12.27 -20.96 -1.88
CA HIS A 319 12.04 -21.24 -3.31
C HIS A 319 10.61 -21.67 -3.59
N VAL A 320 10.03 -22.54 -2.76
CA VAL A 320 8.62 -22.98 -2.88
C VAL A 320 7.69 -21.80 -2.66
N GLU A 321 7.97 -20.91 -1.72
CA GLU A 321 7.24 -19.66 -1.50
C GLU A 321 7.18 -18.82 -2.78
N SER A 322 8.32 -18.57 -3.42
CA SER A 322 8.38 -17.80 -4.67
C SER A 322 7.61 -18.47 -5.81
N MET A 323 7.67 -19.81 -5.92
CA MET A 323 6.88 -20.58 -6.89
C MET A 323 5.38 -20.46 -6.64
N ILE A 324 4.95 -20.55 -5.37
CA ILE A 324 3.54 -20.43 -4.97
C ILE A 324 3.03 -19.02 -5.28
N PHE A 325 3.82 -17.98 -4.98
CA PHE A 325 3.46 -16.61 -5.35
C PHE A 325 3.24 -16.46 -6.86
N GLY A 326 4.17 -16.96 -7.68
CA GLY A 326 4.04 -16.90 -9.13
C GLY A 326 2.78 -17.65 -9.63
N ALA A 327 2.55 -18.86 -9.12
CA ALA A 327 1.39 -19.67 -9.48
C ALA A 327 0.07 -19.01 -9.06
N LEU A 328 0.01 -18.43 -7.86
CA LEU A 328 -1.17 -17.72 -7.37
C LEU A 328 -1.49 -16.48 -8.19
N ILE A 329 -0.48 -15.70 -8.59
CA ILE A 329 -0.68 -14.54 -9.45
C ILE A 329 -1.32 -14.95 -10.77
N VAL A 330 -0.77 -15.98 -11.44
CA VAL A 330 -1.30 -16.50 -12.69
C VAL A 330 -2.73 -17.00 -12.47
N TRP A 331 -2.97 -17.74 -11.40
CA TRP A 331 -4.30 -18.26 -11.07
C TRP A 331 -5.32 -17.14 -10.85
N PHE A 332 -4.99 -16.11 -10.06
CA PHE A 332 -5.87 -14.96 -9.83
C PHE A 332 -6.17 -14.20 -11.12
N LEU A 333 -5.17 -13.97 -11.98
CA LEU A 333 -5.37 -13.28 -13.24
C LEU A 333 -6.32 -14.03 -14.20
N ILE A 334 -6.31 -15.37 -14.15
CA ILE A 334 -7.16 -16.20 -15.03
C ILE A 334 -8.55 -16.39 -14.44
N VAL A 335 -8.65 -16.73 -13.15
CA VAL A 335 -9.92 -17.17 -12.52
C VAL A 335 -10.72 -16.00 -11.99
N GLU A 336 -10.07 -15.04 -11.34
CA GLU A 336 -10.76 -13.92 -10.70
C GLU A 336 -9.99 -12.59 -10.91
N PRO A 337 -10.09 -12.00 -12.13
CA PRO A 337 -9.35 -10.79 -12.49
C PRO A 337 -9.71 -9.57 -11.64
N HIS A 338 -10.82 -9.61 -10.91
CA HIS A 338 -11.22 -8.56 -9.97
C HIS A 338 -10.71 -8.78 -8.54
N GLY A 339 -9.98 -9.85 -8.28
CA GLY A 339 -9.31 -10.16 -7.01
C GLY A 339 -10.23 -10.42 -5.82
N LEU A 340 -9.63 -10.47 -4.62
CA LEU A 340 -10.31 -10.75 -3.34
C LEU A 340 -11.44 -9.75 -3.03
N ALA A 341 -11.34 -8.52 -3.51
CA ALA A 341 -12.37 -7.49 -3.29
C ALA A 341 -13.72 -7.89 -3.91
N LYS A 342 -13.72 -8.60 -5.04
CA LYS A 342 -14.96 -9.10 -5.64
C LYS A 342 -15.57 -10.25 -4.84
N LEU A 343 -14.73 -11.17 -4.36
CA LEU A 343 -15.19 -12.24 -3.48
C LEU A 343 -15.88 -11.65 -2.23
N TRP A 344 -15.31 -10.59 -1.65
CA TRP A 344 -15.94 -9.87 -0.55
C TRP A 344 -17.28 -9.24 -0.96
N SER A 345 -17.38 -8.64 -2.14
CA SER A 345 -18.64 -8.07 -2.64
C SER A 345 -19.72 -9.14 -2.83
N ILE A 346 -19.36 -10.31 -3.34
CA ILE A 346 -20.27 -11.47 -3.50
C ILE A 346 -20.72 -11.98 -2.13
N ALA A 347 -19.80 -12.13 -1.16
CA ALA A 347 -20.13 -12.52 0.21
C ALA A 347 -21.11 -11.51 0.84
N LYS A 348 -20.86 -10.21 0.67
CA LYS A 348 -21.75 -9.14 1.14
C LYS A 348 -23.13 -9.23 0.49
N GLN A 349 -23.22 -9.49 -0.80
CA GLN A 349 -24.50 -9.68 -1.50
C GLN A 349 -25.28 -10.90 -0.96
N LYS A 350 -24.60 -12.04 -0.76
CA LYS A 350 -25.22 -13.23 -0.17
C LYS A 350 -25.73 -12.98 1.26
N LEU A 351 -24.96 -12.27 2.08
CA LEU A 351 -25.38 -11.89 3.43
C LEU A 351 -26.59 -10.94 3.44
N ARG A 352 -26.76 -10.12 2.39
CA ARG A 352 -27.94 -9.26 2.21
C ARG A 352 -29.22 -10.05 1.93
N LEU A 353 -29.10 -11.13 1.16
CA LEU A 353 -30.23 -11.98 0.77
C LEU A 353 -30.62 -12.99 1.88
N TRP A 354 -29.70 -13.27 2.81
CA TRP A 354 -29.98 -14.21 3.92
C TRP A 354 -31.01 -13.61 4.90
N PRO A 355 -32.08 -14.32 5.37
CA PRO A 355 -32.33 -15.76 5.24
C PRO A 355 -33.19 -16.19 4.04
N PHE A 356 -33.51 -15.30 3.11
CA PHE A 356 -34.37 -15.60 1.97
C PHE A 356 -33.55 -15.56 0.67
N PRO A 357 -32.88 -16.68 0.28
CA PRO A 357 -32.26 -16.79 -1.04
C PRO A 357 -33.35 -16.88 -2.09
N HIS A 358 -33.38 -15.90 -3.00
CA HIS A 358 -34.14 -15.99 -4.23
C HIS A 358 -33.21 -16.38 -5.35
#